data_6ac89f92fb368b3604b9ef9462fd8737
#
_entry.id   6ac89f92fb368b3604b9ef9462fd8737
#
_cell.length_a   1.000
_cell.length_b   1.000
_cell.length_c   1.000
_cell.angle_alpha   90.00
_cell.angle_beta   90.00
_cell.angle_gamma   90.00
#
_symmetry.space_group_name_H-M   'P 1'
#
loop_
_entity.id
_entity.type
_entity.pdbx_description
1 polymer ?
#
loop_
_entity_poly.entity_id
_entity_poly.type
_entity_poly.pdbx_seq_one_letter_code
_entity_poly.pdbx_strand_id
1 'polypeptide(L)'
;MRLALRLARKGLGRTSPNPAVGAVVAAGGRVVGAGWHRQAGTEHAEVLALREAGDAARGATLYVTLEPCAHHGRTPPCVEAVLASGIGRVVAAMQDPDPLVAGRGFGALREAGVEVEVGTEAQAAAELNEAYLTHRRLGRPFVTYKAAMSLDGRTAAADRTSQWITGPTARRDVQRLRAASDAICVGIGTVLADNPSLTVRNPNAGRRPLRVVVDSLARTPPGARVLDGAAPTLVVVTDSAPGESVRWLREAGAEVRAVAADGGRVSLAGLLGCLAAQGVVSLLMEGGATLAGSFAAAGLI
;
A
#
# COMPACT_ATOMS: atom_id res chain seq x y z
N MET A 1 -16.14 -0.17 -17.14
CA MET A 1 -14.98 0.22 -16.33
C MET A 1 -15.33 0.68 -14.91
N ARG A 2 -16.25 1.63 -14.68
CA ARG A 2 -16.59 2.13 -13.32
C ARG A 2 -17.01 1.04 -12.32
N LEU A 3 -17.69 -0.03 -12.78
CA LEU A 3 -17.98 -1.17 -11.92
C LEU A 3 -16.71 -1.93 -11.52
N ALA A 4 -15.80 -2.16 -12.48
CA ALA A 4 -14.51 -2.81 -12.18
C ALA A 4 -13.69 -2.03 -11.15
N LEU A 5 -13.65 -0.68 -11.26
CA LEU A 5 -13.00 0.18 -10.25
C LEU A 5 -13.65 0.09 -8.88
N ARG A 6 -15.00 0.02 -8.79
CA ARG A 6 -15.69 -0.19 -7.51
C ARG A 6 -15.36 -1.55 -6.89
N LEU A 7 -15.20 -2.58 -7.71
CA LEU A 7 -14.79 -3.91 -7.25
C LEU A 7 -13.33 -3.89 -6.78
N ALA A 8 -12.42 -3.28 -7.53
CA ALA A 8 -11.02 -3.14 -7.17
C ALA A 8 -10.82 -2.50 -5.78
N ARG A 9 -11.60 -1.46 -5.46
CA ARG A 9 -11.56 -0.81 -4.13
C ARG A 9 -11.76 -1.76 -2.94
N LYS A 10 -12.46 -2.88 -3.12
CA LYS A 10 -12.64 -3.90 -2.08
C LYS A 10 -11.35 -4.63 -1.71
N GLY A 11 -10.35 -4.60 -2.60
CA GLY A 11 -9.02 -5.19 -2.39
C GLY A 11 -8.04 -4.27 -1.64
N LEU A 12 -8.34 -2.97 -1.52
CA LEU A 12 -7.44 -2.03 -0.83
C LEU A 12 -7.11 -2.48 0.59
N GLY A 13 -5.83 -2.39 0.96
CA GLY A 13 -5.31 -2.84 2.24
C GLY A 13 -5.19 -4.37 2.40
N ARG A 14 -5.53 -5.18 1.39
CA ARG A 14 -5.44 -6.64 1.44
C ARG A 14 -4.55 -7.24 0.36
N THR A 15 -4.44 -6.57 -0.78
CA THR A 15 -3.72 -7.09 -1.96
C THR A 15 -2.22 -6.80 -1.93
N SER A 16 -1.74 -5.88 -1.11
CA SER A 16 -0.32 -5.52 -1.05
C SER A 16 0.58 -6.76 -0.86
N PRO A 17 1.70 -6.87 -1.57
CA PRO A 17 2.29 -5.86 -2.46
C PRO A 17 1.68 -5.80 -3.89
N ASN A 18 0.66 -6.61 -4.19
CA ASN A 18 -0.04 -6.61 -5.48
C ASN A 18 -0.97 -5.38 -5.60
N PRO A 19 -1.27 -4.94 -6.83
CA PRO A 19 -2.23 -3.88 -7.07
C PRO A 19 -3.66 -4.31 -6.73
N ALA A 20 -4.54 -3.35 -6.46
CA ALA A 20 -5.97 -3.56 -6.35
C ALA A 20 -6.56 -3.60 -7.77
N VAL A 21 -7.02 -4.77 -8.21
CA VAL A 21 -7.58 -5.00 -9.54
C VAL A 21 -9.01 -5.47 -9.45
N GLY A 22 -9.84 -4.95 -10.35
CA GLY A 22 -11.21 -5.41 -10.58
C GLY A 22 -11.46 -5.69 -12.05
N ALA A 23 -12.27 -6.68 -12.30
CA ALA A 23 -12.62 -7.12 -13.65
C ALA A 23 -14.11 -7.36 -13.80
N VAL A 24 -14.65 -7.10 -14.98
CA VAL A 24 -16.07 -7.29 -15.33
C VAL A 24 -16.16 -7.83 -16.75
N VAL A 25 -16.87 -8.92 -16.96
CA VAL A 25 -17.21 -9.45 -18.27
C VAL A 25 -18.60 -8.98 -18.65
N ALA A 26 -18.74 -8.42 -19.85
CA ALA A 26 -20.01 -7.95 -20.40
C ALA A 26 -20.30 -8.56 -21.77
N ALA A 27 -21.49 -9.12 -21.92
CA ALA A 27 -22.03 -9.69 -23.18
C ALA A 27 -23.43 -9.12 -23.45
N GLY A 28 -23.70 -8.70 -24.68
CA GLY A 28 -25.02 -8.17 -25.09
C GLY A 28 -25.48 -7.00 -24.21
N GLY A 29 -24.58 -6.13 -23.76
CA GLY A 29 -24.90 -4.98 -22.90
C GLY A 29 -25.18 -5.33 -21.41
N ARG A 30 -25.00 -6.59 -21.01
CA ARG A 30 -25.24 -7.06 -19.64
C ARG A 30 -23.94 -7.54 -19.01
N VAL A 31 -23.80 -7.35 -17.68
CA VAL A 31 -22.73 -7.95 -16.91
C VAL A 31 -23.02 -9.43 -16.71
N VAL A 32 -22.10 -10.28 -17.14
CA VAL A 32 -22.21 -11.74 -17.05
C VAL A 32 -21.20 -12.36 -16.08
N GLY A 33 -20.18 -11.58 -15.67
CA GLY A 33 -19.23 -11.99 -14.64
C GLY A 33 -18.48 -10.79 -14.06
N ALA A 34 -18.08 -10.91 -12.80
CA ALA A 34 -17.42 -9.84 -12.07
C ALA A 34 -16.46 -10.41 -11.02
N GLY A 35 -15.32 -9.75 -10.83
CA GLY A 35 -14.29 -10.20 -9.87
C GLY A 35 -13.41 -9.07 -9.39
N TRP A 36 -12.74 -9.29 -8.28
CA TRP A 36 -11.66 -8.42 -7.80
C TRP A 36 -10.58 -9.24 -7.12
N HIS A 37 -9.34 -8.79 -7.19
CA HIS A 37 -8.25 -9.42 -6.47
C HIS A 37 -8.47 -9.26 -4.96
N ARG A 38 -8.64 -10.36 -4.25
CA ARG A 38 -9.09 -10.37 -2.85
C ARG A 38 -7.94 -10.22 -1.88
N GLN A 39 -6.82 -10.85 -2.17
CA GLN A 39 -5.64 -10.91 -1.33
C GLN A 39 -4.42 -11.38 -2.12
N ALA A 40 -3.22 -10.91 -1.76
CA ALA A 40 -1.97 -11.37 -2.36
C ALA A 40 -1.84 -12.91 -2.30
N GLY A 41 -1.50 -13.53 -3.43
CA GLY A 41 -1.37 -14.99 -3.58
C GLY A 41 -2.68 -15.73 -3.87
N THR A 42 -3.83 -15.05 -3.93
CA THR A 42 -5.10 -15.62 -4.41
C THR A 42 -5.31 -15.30 -5.90
N GLU A 43 -6.37 -15.84 -6.48
CA GLU A 43 -6.72 -15.61 -7.87
C GLU A 43 -6.91 -14.13 -8.19
N HIS A 44 -6.53 -13.77 -9.40
CA HIS A 44 -6.68 -12.40 -9.90
C HIS A 44 -8.13 -12.12 -10.31
N ALA A 45 -8.44 -10.82 -10.45
CA ALA A 45 -9.80 -10.35 -10.75
C ALA A 45 -10.37 -10.92 -12.05
N GLU A 46 -9.53 -11.02 -13.08
CA GLU A 46 -9.87 -11.53 -14.40
C GLU A 46 -10.34 -12.98 -14.32
N VAL A 47 -9.59 -13.83 -13.63
CA VAL A 47 -9.91 -15.26 -13.46
C VAL A 47 -11.26 -15.43 -12.76
N LEU A 48 -11.51 -14.63 -11.71
CA LEU A 48 -12.78 -14.67 -10.98
C LEU A 48 -13.95 -14.22 -11.86
N ALA A 49 -13.78 -13.14 -12.62
CA ALA A 49 -14.81 -12.61 -13.51
C ALA A 49 -15.12 -13.58 -14.68
N LEU A 50 -14.09 -14.19 -15.26
CA LEU A 50 -14.23 -15.17 -16.35
C LEU A 50 -14.89 -16.46 -15.86
N ARG A 51 -14.55 -16.93 -14.66
CA ARG A 51 -15.20 -18.09 -14.06
C ARG A 51 -16.69 -17.86 -13.82
N GLU A 52 -17.06 -16.69 -13.30
CA GLU A 52 -18.48 -16.33 -13.11
C GLU A 52 -19.23 -16.21 -14.43
N ALA A 53 -18.57 -15.71 -15.49
CA ALA A 53 -19.16 -15.58 -16.82
C ALA A 53 -19.39 -16.94 -17.52
N GLY A 54 -18.52 -17.94 -17.26
CA GLY A 54 -18.57 -19.24 -17.91
C GLY A 54 -18.63 -19.12 -19.44
N ASP A 55 -19.50 -19.87 -20.12
CA ASP A 55 -19.65 -19.87 -21.58
C ASP A 55 -20.08 -18.51 -22.15
N ALA A 56 -20.71 -17.65 -21.36
CA ALA A 56 -21.07 -16.29 -21.75
C ALA A 56 -19.85 -15.35 -21.95
N ALA A 57 -18.67 -15.78 -21.60
CA ALA A 57 -17.44 -15.05 -21.87
C ALA A 57 -17.03 -15.09 -23.35
N ARG A 58 -17.46 -16.11 -24.11
CA ARG A 58 -17.07 -16.27 -25.51
C ARG A 58 -17.57 -15.11 -26.37
N GLY A 59 -16.64 -14.42 -27.04
CA GLY A 59 -16.92 -13.21 -27.83
C GLY A 59 -17.29 -11.97 -27.00
N ALA A 60 -17.34 -12.07 -25.69
CA ALA A 60 -17.69 -10.96 -24.80
C ALA A 60 -16.52 -9.94 -24.63
N THR A 61 -16.80 -8.83 -23.93
CA THR A 61 -15.82 -7.82 -23.56
C THR A 61 -15.43 -7.94 -22.09
N LEU A 62 -14.12 -8.05 -21.81
CA LEU A 62 -13.54 -7.97 -20.48
C LEU A 62 -13.11 -6.52 -20.20
N TYR A 63 -13.66 -5.92 -19.17
CA TYR A 63 -13.20 -4.65 -18.60
C TYR A 63 -12.31 -4.93 -17.39
N VAL A 64 -11.08 -4.44 -17.38
CA VAL A 64 -10.11 -4.66 -16.29
C VAL A 64 -9.39 -3.37 -15.92
N THR A 65 -9.17 -3.16 -14.64
CA THR A 65 -8.60 -1.88 -14.14
C THR A 65 -7.08 -1.75 -14.33
N LEU A 66 -6.40 -2.84 -14.69
CA LEU A 66 -4.96 -2.88 -14.95
C LEU A 66 -4.69 -3.94 -16.03
N GLU A 67 -3.55 -3.83 -16.71
CA GLU A 67 -3.09 -4.79 -17.71
C GLU A 67 -3.10 -6.24 -17.17
N PRO A 68 -3.71 -7.21 -17.87
CA PRO A 68 -3.62 -8.63 -17.50
C PRO A 68 -2.18 -9.13 -17.54
N CYS A 69 -1.72 -9.79 -16.46
CA CYS A 69 -0.36 -10.30 -16.39
C CYS A 69 -0.07 -11.42 -17.38
N ALA A 70 1.15 -11.40 -17.96
CA ALA A 70 1.65 -12.38 -18.93
C ALA A 70 2.77 -13.28 -18.37
N HIS A 71 3.13 -13.14 -17.09
CA HIS A 71 4.17 -13.93 -16.46
C HIS A 71 3.63 -14.87 -15.40
N HIS A 72 4.29 -16.00 -15.21
CA HIS A 72 4.03 -16.90 -14.09
C HIS A 72 4.56 -16.27 -12.79
N GLY A 73 3.65 -16.02 -11.85
CA GLY A 73 3.97 -15.60 -10.50
C GLY A 73 3.57 -16.69 -9.50
N ARG A 74 2.87 -16.29 -8.44
CA ARG A 74 2.23 -17.25 -7.51
C ARG A 74 0.99 -17.91 -8.12
N THR A 75 0.45 -17.32 -9.16
CA THR A 75 -0.69 -17.81 -9.94
C THR A 75 -0.31 -17.85 -11.43
N PRO A 76 -0.99 -18.67 -12.25
CA PRO A 76 -0.82 -18.64 -13.71
C PRO A 76 -1.13 -17.26 -14.30
N PRO A 77 -0.59 -16.93 -15.49
CA PRO A 77 -0.85 -15.68 -16.18
C PRO A 77 -2.33 -15.45 -16.46
N CYS A 78 -2.85 -14.24 -16.19
CA CYS A 78 -4.24 -13.90 -16.53
C CYS A 78 -4.53 -13.94 -18.04
N VAL A 79 -3.52 -13.64 -18.88
CA VAL A 79 -3.62 -13.71 -20.34
C VAL A 79 -4.06 -15.11 -20.79
N GLU A 80 -3.52 -16.18 -20.20
CA GLU A 80 -3.90 -17.56 -20.53
C GLU A 80 -5.40 -17.81 -20.24
N ALA A 81 -5.89 -17.36 -19.10
CA ALA A 81 -7.30 -17.49 -18.73
C ALA A 81 -8.22 -16.68 -19.67
N VAL A 82 -7.79 -15.46 -20.06
CA VAL A 82 -8.53 -14.62 -21.02
C VAL A 82 -8.63 -15.31 -22.39
N LEU A 83 -7.53 -15.84 -22.91
CA LEU A 83 -7.50 -16.55 -24.17
C LEU A 83 -8.33 -17.82 -24.14
N ALA A 84 -8.20 -18.64 -23.10
CA ALA A 84 -8.95 -19.89 -22.93
C ALA A 84 -10.47 -19.65 -22.83
N SER A 85 -10.92 -18.50 -22.32
CA SER A 85 -12.34 -18.16 -22.21
C SER A 85 -12.99 -17.72 -23.52
N GLY A 86 -12.19 -17.44 -24.56
CA GLY A 86 -12.70 -16.97 -25.85
C GLY A 86 -13.20 -15.52 -25.84
N ILE A 87 -12.72 -14.68 -24.93
CA ILE A 87 -12.99 -13.23 -24.92
C ILE A 87 -12.60 -12.62 -26.27
N GLY A 88 -13.50 -11.80 -26.85
CA GLY A 88 -13.24 -11.11 -28.11
C GLY A 88 -12.58 -9.74 -27.96
N ARG A 89 -12.79 -9.07 -26.84
CA ARG A 89 -12.27 -7.71 -26.60
C ARG A 89 -11.88 -7.51 -25.14
N VAL A 90 -10.75 -6.84 -24.92
CA VAL A 90 -10.29 -6.39 -23.61
C VAL A 90 -10.23 -4.86 -23.58
N VAL A 91 -10.90 -4.25 -22.62
CA VAL A 91 -10.81 -2.81 -22.31
C VAL A 91 -10.10 -2.68 -20.97
N ALA A 92 -8.87 -2.19 -21.00
CA ALA A 92 -8.05 -1.97 -19.83
C ALA A 92 -8.00 -0.48 -19.43
N ALA A 93 -8.00 -0.18 -18.14
CA ALA A 93 -7.88 1.20 -17.71
C ALA A 93 -6.46 1.75 -17.94
N MET A 94 -5.44 0.94 -17.68
CA MET A 94 -4.05 1.37 -17.83
C MET A 94 -3.10 0.19 -18.01
N GLN A 95 -1.93 0.48 -18.54
CA GLN A 95 -0.80 -0.45 -18.60
C GLN A 95 -0.16 -0.60 -17.23
N ASP A 96 0.30 -1.80 -16.90
CA ASP A 96 1.09 -2.04 -15.69
C ASP A 96 2.51 -1.47 -15.86
N PRO A 97 3.01 -0.65 -14.92
CA PRO A 97 4.38 -0.14 -14.98
C PRO A 97 5.44 -1.17 -14.59
N ASP A 98 5.05 -2.32 -14.04
CA ASP A 98 6.03 -3.37 -13.66
C ASP A 98 6.76 -3.87 -14.91
N PRO A 99 8.10 -3.81 -14.97
CA PRO A 99 8.89 -4.26 -16.13
C PRO A 99 8.64 -5.72 -16.53
N LEU A 100 8.12 -6.53 -15.60
CA LEU A 100 7.74 -7.93 -15.89
C LEU A 100 6.43 -8.05 -16.67
N VAL A 101 5.60 -7.01 -16.68
CA VAL A 101 4.29 -6.96 -17.34
C VAL A 101 4.29 -5.98 -18.51
N ALA A 102 4.50 -4.75 -18.27
CA ALA A 102 4.66 -3.56 -19.11
C ALA A 102 4.41 -3.76 -20.62
N GLY A 103 3.16 -3.91 -21.03
CA GLY A 103 2.74 -4.08 -22.42
C GLY A 103 2.78 -5.52 -22.94
N ARG A 104 3.40 -6.46 -22.21
CA ARG A 104 3.52 -7.87 -22.63
C ARG A 104 2.16 -8.58 -22.63
N GLY A 105 1.31 -8.26 -21.64
CA GLY A 105 -0.05 -8.79 -21.58
C GLY A 105 -0.89 -8.32 -22.77
N PHE A 106 -0.83 -7.05 -23.09
CA PHE A 106 -1.52 -6.49 -24.26
C PHE A 106 -0.96 -7.03 -25.57
N GLY A 107 0.36 -7.21 -25.69
CA GLY A 107 1.00 -7.80 -26.84
C GLY A 107 0.48 -9.22 -27.11
N ALA A 108 0.53 -10.09 -26.12
CA ALA A 108 0.09 -11.48 -26.23
C ALA A 108 -1.41 -11.59 -26.59
N LEU A 109 -2.27 -10.72 -26.04
CA LEU A 109 -3.69 -10.69 -26.38
C LEU A 109 -3.92 -10.28 -27.84
N ARG A 110 -3.23 -9.24 -28.33
CA ARG A 110 -3.34 -8.78 -29.73
C ARG A 110 -2.82 -9.81 -30.71
N GLU A 111 -1.70 -10.45 -30.43
CA GLU A 111 -1.14 -11.53 -31.24
C GLU A 111 -2.10 -12.72 -31.38
N ALA A 112 -2.90 -12.98 -30.35
CA ALA A 112 -3.94 -14.00 -30.38
C ALA A 112 -5.27 -13.55 -31.01
N GLY A 113 -5.34 -12.32 -31.56
CA GLY A 113 -6.52 -11.79 -32.24
C GLY A 113 -7.56 -11.15 -31.33
N VAL A 114 -7.26 -10.92 -30.05
CA VAL A 114 -8.16 -10.21 -29.13
C VAL A 114 -8.02 -8.69 -29.35
N GLU A 115 -9.16 -7.99 -29.53
CA GLU A 115 -9.18 -6.53 -29.59
C GLU A 115 -8.79 -5.93 -28.23
N VAL A 116 -7.80 -5.03 -28.18
CA VAL A 116 -7.33 -4.40 -26.95
C VAL A 116 -7.39 -2.89 -27.02
N GLU A 117 -8.26 -2.31 -26.17
CA GLU A 117 -8.37 -0.87 -25.90
C GLU A 117 -7.77 -0.54 -24.54
N VAL A 118 -7.02 0.58 -24.44
CA VAL A 118 -6.37 1.01 -23.22
C VAL A 118 -6.64 2.49 -22.95
N GLY A 119 -6.89 2.88 -21.71
CA GLY A 119 -7.03 4.27 -21.29
C GLY A 119 -8.38 4.64 -20.70
N THR A 120 -9.38 3.74 -20.79
CA THR A 120 -10.71 4.00 -20.23
C THR A 120 -10.68 4.12 -18.71
N GLU A 121 -10.99 5.32 -18.16
CA GLU A 121 -10.93 5.65 -16.72
C GLU A 121 -9.50 5.50 -16.15
N ALA A 122 -8.46 5.79 -16.94
CA ALA A 122 -7.05 5.61 -16.57
C ALA A 122 -6.66 6.38 -15.32
N GLN A 123 -7.11 7.64 -15.17
CA GLN A 123 -6.83 8.47 -14.00
C GLN A 123 -7.40 7.83 -12.73
N ALA A 124 -8.65 7.40 -12.74
CA ALA A 124 -9.28 6.77 -11.58
C ALA A 124 -8.60 5.43 -11.18
N ALA A 125 -8.07 4.70 -12.16
CA ALA A 125 -7.30 3.48 -11.92
C ALA A 125 -5.91 3.79 -11.33
N ALA A 126 -5.26 4.85 -11.80
CA ALA A 126 -3.99 5.32 -11.29
C ALA A 126 -4.11 5.82 -9.84
N GLU A 127 -5.11 6.64 -9.53
CA GLU A 127 -5.41 7.12 -8.17
C GLU A 127 -5.69 5.96 -7.22
N LEU A 128 -6.44 4.93 -7.67
CA LEU A 128 -6.71 3.75 -6.87
C LEU A 128 -5.46 2.95 -6.52
N ASN A 129 -4.48 2.90 -7.42
CA ASN A 129 -3.25 2.13 -7.29
C ASN A 129 -2.01 3.01 -7.07
N GLU A 130 -2.17 4.24 -6.58
CA GLU A 130 -1.08 5.22 -6.45
C GLU A 130 0.11 4.67 -5.66
N ALA A 131 -0.15 3.94 -4.58
CA ALA A 131 0.90 3.31 -3.78
C ALA A 131 1.68 2.26 -4.59
N TYR A 132 0.99 1.38 -5.30
CA TYR A 132 1.61 0.38 -6.17
C TYR A 132 2.44 1.04 -7.28
N LEU A 133 1.87 2.03 -7.95
CA LEU A 133 2.52 2.75 -9.05
C LEU A 133 3.79 3.49 -8.58
N THR A 134 3.71 4.15 -7.42
CA THR A 134 4.87 4.81 -6.79
C THR A 134 5.97 3.80 -6.49
N HIS A 135 5.62 2.68 -5.87
CA HIS A 135 6.59 1.65 -5.54
C HIS A 135 7.27 1.08 -6.79
N ARG A 136 6.50 0.76 -7.84
CA ARG A 136 7.04 0.19 -9.08
C ARG A 136 7.86 1.18 -9.90
N ARG A 137 7.48 2.46 -9.93
CA ARG A 137 8.17 3.49 -10.73
C ARG A 137 9.37 4.09 -10.02
N LEU A 138 9.27 4.29 -8.69
CA LEU A 138 10.24 5.05 -7.92
C LEU A 138 11.05 4.19 -6.93
N GLY A 139 10.75 2.89 -6.79
CA GLY A 139 11.46 1.99 -5.87
C GLY A 139 11.29 2.36 -4.39
N ARG A 140 10.25 3.10 -4.03
CA ARG A 140 9.98 3.53 -2.65
C ARG A 140 8.49 3.42 -2.30
N PRO A 141 8.13 3.31 -1.01
CA PRO A 141 6.74 3.39 -0.58
C PRO A 141 6.09 4.72 -0.96
N PHE A 142 4.79 4.68 -1.24
CA PHE A 142 3.94 5.87 -1.25
C PHE A 142 3.70 6.32 0.19
N VAL A 143 3.96 7.61 0.46
CA VAL A 143 3.85 8.18 1.81
C VAL A 143 2.58 9.00 1.92
N THR A 144 1.72 8.61 2.84
CA THR A 144 0.54 9.40 3.23
C THR A 144 0.83 10.06 4.57
N TYR A 145 0.81 11.38 4.64
CA TYR A 145 0.89 12.08 5.92
C TYR A 145 -0.50 12.34 6.50
N LYS A 146 -0.72 11.88 7.71
CA LYS A 146 -1.92 12.18 8.50
C LYS A 146 -1.56 13.08 9.66
N ALA A 147 -2.10 14.28 9.68
CA ALA A 147 -2.04 15.20 10.82
C ALA A 147 -3.38 15.25 11.57
N ALA A 148 -3.32 15.38 12.91
CA ALA A 148 -4.43 15.87 13.71
C ALA A 148 -4.09 17.30 14.11
N MET A 149 -4.88 18.28 13.66
CA MET A 149 -4.61 19.69 13.92
C MET A 149 -5.91 20.46 14.14
N SER A 150 -5.81 21.58 14.86
CA SER A 150 -6.87 22.58 14.97
C SER A 150 -7.02 23.36 13.66
N LEU A 151 -8.05 24.19 13.54
CA LEU A 151 -8.31 24.96 12.33
C LEU A 151 -7.17 25.95 11.99
N ASP A 152 -6.46 26.43 13.02
CA ASP A 152 -5.27 27.29 12.88
C ASP A 152 -3.95 26.50 12.76
N GLY A 153 -4.01 25.18 12.50
CA GLY A 153 -2.86 24.34 12.20
C GLY A 153 -2.05 23.86 13.41
N ARG A 154 -2.57 23.99 14.64
CA ARG A 154 -1.87 23.53 15.85
C ARG A 154 -2.04 22.02 16.05
N THR A 155 -0.93 21.33 16.35
CA THR A 155 -0.90 19.88 16.62
C THR A 155 -0.81 19.55 18.11
N ALA A 156 -0.70 20.56 18.96
CA ALA A 156 -0.73 20.48 20.42
C ALA A 156 -1.16 21.82 21.02
N ALA A 157 -1.69 21.81 22.24
CA ALA A 157 -1.96 23.00 23.03
C ALA A 157 -0.68 23.63 23.56
N ALA A 158 -0.77 24.83 24.17
CA ALA A 158 0.39 25.54 24.71
C ALA A 158 1.12 24.76 25.82
N ASP A 159 0.40 23.95 26.60
CA ASP A 159 0.91 23.04 27.62
C ASP A 159 1.46 21.72 27.05
N ARG A 160 1.51 21.57 25.70
CA ARG A 160 1.91 20.39 24.94
C ARG A 160 0.95 19.21 25.00
N THR A 161 -0.26 19.36 25.56
CA THR A 161 -1.27 18.33 25.44
C THR A 161 -1.75 18.21 24.01
N SER A 162 -1.92 16.97 23.51
CA SER A 162 -2.31 16.66 22.12
C SER A 162 -3.58 15.79 22.04
N GLN A 163 -4.17 15.44 23.16
CA GLN A 163 -5.34 14.51 23.19
C GLN A 163 -6.54 15.20 23.84
N TRP A 164 -7.70 15.33 23.13
CA TRP A 164 -7.96 14.89 21.74
C TRP A 164 -8.26 16.12 20.90
N ILE A 165 -7.48 16.33 19.82
CA ILE A 165 -7.70 17.46 18.90
C ILE A 165 -8.89 17.18 17.98
N THR A 166 -9.07 15.91 17.57
CA THR A 166 -10.10 15.50 16.63
C THR A 166 -11.16 14.59 17.27
N GLY A 167 -12.39 14.66 16.76
CA GLY A 167 -13.53 13.91 17.29
C GLY A 167 -13.46 12.40 17.01
N PRO A 168 -14.36 11.59 17.61
CA PRO A 168 -14.37 10.13 17.48
C PRO A 168 -14.51 9.65 16.03
N THR A 169 -15.25 10.38 15.19
CA THR A 169 -15.44 10.02 13.77
C THR A 169 -14.12 10.09 12.99
N ALA A 170 -13.37 11.20 13.12
CA ALA A 170 -12.06 11.33 12.52
C ALA A 170 -11.08 10.24 13.02
N ARG A 171 -11.12 9.93 14.33
CA ARG A 171 -10.29 8.86 14.88
C ARG A 171 -10.68 7.46 14.35
N ARG A 172 -11.96 7.20 14.04
CA ARG A 172 -12.36 5.96 13.34
C ARG A 172 -11.81 5.92 11.92
N ASP A 173 -11.76 7.04 11.24
CA ASP A 173 -11.21 7.13 9.88
C ASP A 173 -9.72 6.85 9.84
N VAL A 174 -8.96 7.32 10.83
CA VAL A 174 -7.54 6.95 11.01
C VAL A 174 -7.36 5.43 11.12
N GLN A 175 -8.29 4.70 11.75
CA GLN A 175 -8.19 3.24 11.82
C GLN A 175 -8.36 2.58 10.43
N ARG A 176 -9.14 3.19 9.52
CA ARG A 176 -9.25 2.73 8.13
C ARG A 176 -7.95 3.00 7.36
N LEU A 177 -7.35 4.19 7.51
CA LEU A 177 -6.05 4.51 6.92
C LEU A 177 -4.96 3.52 7.39
N ARG A 178 -4.90 3.25 8.70
CA ARG A 178 -3.96 2.25 9.26
C ARG A 178 -4.19 0.87 8.67
N ALA A 179 -5.44 0.42 8.57
CA ALA A 179 -5.79 -0.89 8.03
C ALA A 179 -5.44 -1.03 6.53
N ALA A 180 -5.46 0.07 5.79
CA ALA A 180 -5.12 0.12 4.37
C ALA A 180 -3.62 0.24 4.10
N SER A 181 -2.81 0.59 5.09
CA SER A 181 -1.36 0.81 4.95
C SER A 181 -0.55 -0.43 5.31
N ASP A 182 0.61 -0.60 4.66
CA ASP A 182 1.56 -1.67 4.99
C ASP A 182 2.36 -1.36 6.25
N ALA A 183 2.70 -0.08 6.43
CA ALA A 183 3.45 0.39 7.59
C ALA A 183 2.90 1.70 8.15
N ILE A 184 3.09 1.90 9.45
CA ILE A 184 2.74 3.13 10.18
C ILE A 184 4.01 3.69 10.79
N CYS A 185 4.36 4.93 10.46
CA CYS A 185 5.62 5.57 10.84
C CYS A 185 5.43 6.74 11.79
N VAL A 186 6.26 6.80 12.81
CA VAL A 186 6.42 7.96 13.71
C VAL A 186 7.90 8.24 13.96
N GLY A 187 8.21 9.46 14.33
CA GLY A 187 9.53 9.79 14.89
C GLY A 187 9.60 9.49 16.39
N ILE A 188 10.82 9.35 16.91
CA ILE A 188 11.08 9.10 18.34
C ILE A 188 10.40 10.15 19.25
N GLY A 189 10.30 11.41 18.83
CA GLY A 189 9.61 12.45 19.60
C GLY A 189 8.15 12.11 19.90
N THR A 190 7.43 11.48 18.95
CA THR A 190 6.05 11.02 19.16
C THR A 190 5.99 9.84 20.14
N VAL A 191 6.96 8.92 20.09
CA VAL A 191 7.03 7.80 21.04
C VAL A 191 7.25 8.29 22.46
N LEU A 192 8.15 9.24 22.63
CA LEU A 192 8.48 9.81 23.96
C LEU A 192 7.32 10.66 24.53
N ALA A 193 6.59 11.38 23.69
CA ALA A 193 5.50 12.25 24.12
C ALA A 193 4.19 11.49 24.37
N ASP A 194 3.80 10.61 23.45
CA ASP A 194 2.44 10.05 23.42
C ASP A 194 2.39 8.55 23.71
N ASN A 195 3.55 7.86 23.73
CA ASN A 195 3.67 6.41 23.89
C ASN A 195 2.59 5.63 23.07
N PRO A 196 2.52 5.81 21.76
CA PRO A 196 1.44 5.29 20.95
C PRO A 196 1.60 3.77 20.69
N SER A 197 0.48 3.04 20.56
CA SER A 197 0.52 1.61 20.19
C SER A 197 0.70 1.40 18.68
N LEU A 198 0.31 2.34 17.84
CA LEU A 198 0.34 2.27 16.36
C LEU A 198 -0.33 1.00 15.79
N THR A 199 -1.35 0.50 16.44
CA THR A 199 -2.09 -0.70 16.04
C THR A 199 -3.42 -0.34 15.37
N VAL A 200 -3.95 -1.26 14.57
CA VAL A 200 -5.32 -1.19 14.04
C VAL A 200 -6.28 -1.74 15.08
N ARG A 201 -7.22 -0.91 15.54
CA ARG A 201 -8.22 -1.28 16.57
C ARG A 201 -9.50 -1.86 15.97
N ASN A 202 -9.39 -2.51 14.81
CA ASN A 202 -10.51 -3.20 14.17
C ASN A 202 -10.23 -4.70 14.15
N PRO A 203 -10.97 -5.54 14.89
CA PRO A 203 -10.75 -6.98 14.93
C PRO A 203 -10.90 -7.65 13.56
N ASN A 204 -11.63 -7.05 12.64
CA ASN A 204 -11.85 -7.56 11.29
C ASN A 204 -10.81 -7.06 10.27
N ALA A 205 -9.82 -6.29 10.69
CA ALA A 205 -8.85 -5.72 9.75
C ALA A 205 -7.94 -6.75 9.08
N GLY A 206 -7.77 -7.93 9.67
CA GLY A 206 -7.00 -9.04 9.08
C GLY A 206 -5.50 -8.77 8.91
N ARG A 207 -5.04 -7.53 9.09
CA ARG A 207 -3.65 -7.07 8.93
C ARG A 207 -3.11 -6.44 10.20
N ARG A 208 -1.81 -6.65 10.40
CA ARG A 208 -1.02 -5.97 11.43
C ARG A 208 0.07 -5.17 10.71
N PRO A 209 -0.17 -3.87 10.39
CA PRO A 209 0.83 -3.04 9.75
C PRO A 209 2.14 -3.03 10.53
N LEU A 210 3.27 -2.95 9.82
CA LEU A 210 4.58 -2.78 10.41
C LEU A 210 4.63 -1.44 11.14
N ARG A 211 4.98 -1.42 12.42
CA ARG A 211 5.21 -0.20 13.19
C ARG A 211 6.64 0.27 12.93
N VAL A 212 6.82 1.48 12.46
CA VAL A 212 8.13 2.05 12.13
C VAL A 212 8.42 3.24 13.05
N VAL A 213 9.52 3.16 13.77
CA VAL A 213 10.02 4.26 14.61
C VAL A 213 11.31 4.80 14.01
N VAL A 214 11.31 6.08 13.62
CA VAL A 214 12.51 6.78 13.16
C VAL A 214 13.23 7.34 14.40
N ASP A 215 14.34 6.70 14.77
CA ASP A 215 15.05 6.96 16.04
C ASP A 215 16.57 6.91 15.86
N SER A 216 17.15 7.97 15.36
CA SER A 216 18.56 8.04 14.96
C SER A 216 19.55 7.51 16.01
N LEU A 217 19.25 7.65 17.29
CA LEU A 217 20.14 7.31 18.41
C LEU A 217 19.61 6.19 19.32
N ALA A 218 18.61 5.43 18.88
CA ALA A 218 18.03 4.32 19.65
C ALA A 218 17.54 4.73 21.06
N ARG A 219 16.79 5.83 21.17
CA ARG A 219 16.26 6.38 22.42
C ARG A 219 14.88 5.84 22.79
N THR A 220 14.29 4.95 21.98
CA THR A 220 12.99 4.33 22.24
C THR A 220 13.04 3.59 23.57
N PRO A 221 12.18 3.92 24.56
CA PRO A 221 12.18 3.27 25.85
C PRO A 221 11.80 1.79 25.74
N PRO A 222 12.41 0.89 26.53
CA PRO A 222 12.08 -0.55 26.51
C PRO A 222 10.62 -0.87 26.83
N GLY A 223 9.98 -0.04 27.66
CA GLY A 223 8.55 -0.16 27.98
C GLY A 223 7.62 0.57 27.02
N ALA A 224 8.11 1.05 25.87
CA ALA A 224 7.27 1.73 24.90
C ALA A 224 6.21 0.79 24.31
N ARG A 225 4.97 1.26 24.19
CA ARG A 225 3.85 0.45 23.66
C ARG A 225 4.04 -0.02 22.21
N VAL A 226 4.92 0.63 21.46
CA VAL A 226 5.32 0.14 20.12
C VAL A 226 6.11 -1.17 20.18
N LEU A 227 6.59 -1.59 21.36
CA LEU A 227 7.36 -2.83 21.58
C LEU A 227 6.53 -3.95 22.25
N ASP A 228 5.22 -3.77 22.43
CA ASP A 228 4.31 -4.67 23.15
C ASP A 228 4.00 -6.03 22.48
N GLY A 229 4.63 -6.33 21.36
CA GLY A 229 4.40 -7.57 20.60
C GLY A 229 3.06 -7.63 19.84
N ALA A 230 2.17 -6.63 19.96
CA ALA A 230 0.87 -6.63 19.28
C ALA A 230 0.95 -6.56 17.76
N ALA A 231 2.05 -6.02 17.21
CA ALA A 231 2.37 -6.01 15.78
C ALA A 231 3.90 -5.99 15.60
N PRO A 232 4.44 -6.35 14.43
CA PRO A 232 5.87 -6.23 14.15
C PRO A 232 6.33 -4.78 14.27
N THR A 233 7.55 -4.57 14.80
CA THR A 233 8.12 -3.24 14.99
C THR A 233 9.52 -3.16 14.40
N LEU A 234 9.75 -2.14 13.59
CA LEU A 234 11.05 -1.77 13.03
C LEU A 234 11.48 -0.43 13.64
N VAL A 235 12.65 -0.40 14.27
CA VAL A 235 13.31 0.84 14.70
C VAL A 235 14.44 1.13 13.73
N VAL A 236 14.36 2.28 13.05
CA VAL A 236 15.39 2.70 12.09
C VAL A 236 16.31 3.70 12.79
N VAL A 237 17.57 3.35 12.81
CA VAL A 237 18.64 4.09 13.51
C VAL A 237 19.73 4.53 12.53
N THR A 238 20.68 5.34 12.99
CA THR A 238 21.93 5.60 12.27
C THR A 238 23.06 4.74 12.83
N ASP A 239 24.18 4.65 12.13
CA ASP A 239 25.38 3.96 12.60
C ASP A 239 25.96 4.58 13.89
N SER A 240 25.58 5.82 14.23
CA SER A 240 25.95 6.50 15.47
C SER A 240 25.11 6.07 16.68
N ALA A 241 24.12 5.20 16.51
CA ALA A 241 23.32 4.71 17.62
C ALA A 241 24.16 3.85 18.57
N PRO A 242 24.08 4.06 19.91
CA PRO A 242 24.82 3.27 20.87
C PRO A 242 24.50 1.78 20.75
N GLY A 243 25.54 0.93 20.62
CA GLY A 243 25.38 -0.51 20.43
C GLY A 243 24.59 -1.21 21.53
N GLU A 244 24.72 -0.73 22.77
CA GLU A 244 23.96 -1.23 23.92
C GLU A 244 22.46 -0.94 23.76
N SER A 245 22.08 0.28 23.35
CA SER A 245 20.68 0.66 23.11
C SER A 245 20.08 -0.17 21.94
N VAL A 246 20.86 -0.39 20.89
CA VAL A 246 20.44 -1.22 19.74
C VAL A 246 20.21 -2.66 20.19
N ARG A 247 21.10 -3.25 20.99
CA ARG A 247 20.93 -4.60 21.54
C ARG A 247 19.66 -4.70 22.39
N TRP A 248 19.45 -3.75 23.26
CA TRP A 248 18.27 -3.64 24.10
C TRP A 248 16.95 -3.64 23.31
N LEU A 249 16.87 -2.84 22.25
CA LEU A 249 15.68 -2.81 21.38
C LEU A 249 15.42 -4.15 20.69
N ARG A 250 16.49 -4.85 20.30
CA ARG A 250 16.37 -6.20 19.73
C ARG A 250 15.89 -7.22 20.75
N GLU A 251 16.39 -7.17 21.96
CA GLU A 251 15.95 -8.01 23.10
C GLU A 251 14.49 -7.74 23.47
N ALA A 252 14.01 -6.49 23.31
CA ALA A 252 12.61 -6.12 23.45
C ALA A 252 11.72 -6.55 22.27
N GLY A 253 12.27 -7.27 21.28
CA GLY A 253 11.51 -7.83 20.15
C GLY A 253 11.37 -6.93 18.94
N ALA A 254 12.07 -5.79 18.87
CA ALA A 254 12.10 -4.96 17.68
C ALA A 254 13.14 -5.45 16.68
N GLU A 255 12.81 -5.38 15.38
CA GLU A 255 13.82 -5.34 14.35
C GLU A 255 14.51 -3.97 14.40
N VAL A 256 15.85 -3.94 14.36
CA VAL A 256 16.60 -2.69 14.32
C VAL A 256 17.49 -2.66 13.09
N ARG A 257 17.30 -1.64 12.25
CA ARG A 257 18.08 -1.40 11.03
C ARG A 257 18.81 -0.08 11.10
N ALA A 258 20.11 -0.13 10.86
CA ALA A 258 20.92 1.06 10.64
C ALA A 258 20.81 1.47 9.15
N VAL A 259 20.67 2.77 8.92
CA VAL A 259 20.73 3.38 7.60
C VAL A 259 21.64 4.59 7.65
N ALA A 260 22.11 5.05 6.50
CA ALA A 260 22.97 6.22 6.42
C ALA A 260 22.38 7.42 7.16
N ALA A 261 23.24 8.21 7.77
CA ALA A 261 22.87 9.48 8.40
C ALA A 261 22.87 10.61 7.35
N ASP A 262 21.93 11.53 7.50
CA ASP A 262 21.89 12.83 6.84
C ASP A 262 21.75 13.91 7.92
N GLY A 263 22.72 14.81 8.04
CA GLY A 263 22.78 15.79 9.11
C GLY A 263 22.68 15.20 10.52
N GLY A 264 23.26 14.01 10.77
CA GLY A 264 23.20 13.29 12.04
C GLY A 264 21.87 12.62 12.36
N ARG A 265 20.95 12.56 11.38
CA ARG A 265 19.64 11.92 11.50
C ARG A 265 19.51 10.78 10.48
N VAL A 266 18.55 9.90 10.67
CA VAL A 266 18.18 8.88 9.70
C VAL A 266 17.90 9.54 8.34
N SER A 267 18.62 9.13 7.29
CA SER A 267 18.36 9.55 5.92
C SER A 267 16.97 9.07 5.48
N LEU A 268 16.13 9.97 4.95
CA LEU A 268 14.80 9.61 4.46
C LEU A 268 14.87 8.66 3.26
N ALA A 269 15.85 8.84 2.38
CA ALA A 269 16.07 7.93 1.26
C ALA A 269 16.47 6.53 1.78
N GLY A 270 17.36 6.46 2.76
CA GLY A 270 17.75 5.21 3.42
C GLY A 270 16.56 4.52 4.12
N LEU A 271 15.73 5.30 4.82
CA LEU A 271 14.49 4.80 5.43
C LEU A 271 13.56 4.19 4.39
N LEU A 272 13.23 4.94 3.33
CA LEU A 272 12.29 4.49 2.31
C LEU A 272 12.83 3.31 1.50
N GLY A 273 14.14 3.29 1.20
CA GLY A 273 14.80 2.15 0.56
C GLY A 273 14.75 0.89 1.43
N CYS A 274 15.02 1.02 2.74
CA CYS A 274 14.91 -0.08 3.69
C CYS A 274 13.48 -0.66 3.75
N LEU A 275 12.46 0.20 3.75
CA LEU A 275 11.06 -0.22 3.74
C LEU A 275 10.66 -0.89 2.41
N ALA A 276 11.09 -0.32 1.28
CA ALA A 276 10.83 -0.92 -0.04
C ALA A 276 11.44 -2.31 -0.17
N ALA A 277 12.66 -2.52 0.32
CA ALA A 277 13.34 -3.82 0.32
C ALA A 277 12.59 -4.88 1.15
N GLN A 278 11.78 -4.46 2.12
CA GLN A 278 10.89 -5.32 2.92
C GLN A 278 9.50 -5.51 2.29
N GLY A 279 9.28 -4.99 1.07
CA GLY A 279 8.00 -5.09 0.36
C GLY A 279 6.92 -4.13 0.88
N VAL A 280 7.28 -3.10 1.63
CA VAL A 280 6.36 -2.03 2.04
C VAL A 280 6.05 -1.15 0.84
N VAL A 281 4.81 -1.14 0.41
CA VAL A 281 4.31 -0.38 -0.73
C VAL A 281 3.68 0.94 -0.30
N SER A 282 3.06 0.95 0.90
CA SER A 282 2.37 2.12 1.45
C SER A 282 2.80 2.41 2.89
N LEU A 283 3.12 3.67 3.18
CA LEU A 283 3.56 4.17 4.48
C LEU A 283 2.61 5.26 4.99
N LEU A 284 1.92 5.00 6.08
CA LEU A 284 1.16 6.02 6.79
C LEU A 284 2.06 6.71 7.83
N MET A 285 2.39 7.97 7.61
CA MET A 285 3.14 8.76 8.55
C MET A 285 2.19 9.50 9.50
N GLU A 286 2.26 9.17 10.78
CA GLU A 286 1.53 9.83 11.87
C GLU A 286 2.50 10.59 12.80
N GLY A 287 3.65 10.97 12.28
CA GLY A 287 4.72 11.65 13.03
C GLY A 287 4.39 13.09 13.38
N GLY A 288 5.13 13.62 14.37
CA GLY A 288 5.08 15.04 14.72
C GLY A 288 5.71 15.94 13.65
N ALA A 289 5.58 17.26 13.85
CA ALA A 289 5.96 18.29 12.91
C ALA A 289 7.43 18.19 12.39
N THR A 290 8.36 17.73 13.21
CA THR A 290 9.77 17.59 12.81
C THR A 290 9.94 16.55 11.68
N LEU A 291 9.36 15.35 11.83
CA LEU A 291 9.46 14.31 10.82
C LEU A 291 8.67 14.72 9.57
N ALA A 292 7.45 15.24 9.75
CA ALA A 292 6.62 15.73 8.65
C ALA A 292 7.31 16.83 7.84
N GLY A 293 7.92 17.81 8.53
CA GLY A 293 8.69 18.87 7.89
C GLY A 293 9.86 18.37 7.06
N SER A 294 10.58 17.35 7.57
CA SER A 294 11.68 16.72 6.82
C SER A 294 11.17 16.04 5.54
N PHE A 295 10.06 15.31 5.61
CA PHE A 295 9.44 14.68 4.44
C PHE A 295 8.94 15.71 3.43
N ALA A 296 8.27 16.78 3.90
CA ALA A 296 7.77 17.86 3.04
C ALA A 296 8.92 18.58 2.34
N ALA A 297 9.98 18.94 3.07
CA ALA A 297 11.16 19.60 2.50
C ALA A 297 11.88 18.73 1.44
N ALA A 298 11.79 17.41 1.56
CA ALA A 298 12.34 16.47 0.60
C ALA A 298 11.38 16.12 -0.57
N GLY A 299 10.15 16.69 -0.62
CA GLY A 299 9.16 16.38 -1.65
C GLY A 299 8.68 14.92 -1.61
N LEU A 300 8.56 14.34 -0.41
CA LEU A 300 8.24 12.92 -0.23
C LEU A 300 6.80 12.68 0.27
N ILE A 301 6.03 13.74 0.47
CA ILE A 301 4.59 13.73 0.80
C ILE A 301 3.84 14.66 -0.11
#